data_d728feeecac17153e38365e392f85021
#
_entry.id   d728feeecac17153e38365e392f85021
#
_cell.length_a   1.000
_cell.length_b   1.000
_cell.length_c   1.000
_cell.angle_alpha   90.00
_cell.angle_beta   90.00
_cell.angle_gamma   90.00
#
_symmetry.space_group_name_H-M   'P 1'
#
loop_
_entity.id
_entity.type
_entity.pdbx_description
1 polymer ?
#
loop_
_entity_poly.entity_id
_entity_poly.type
_entity_poly.pdbx_seq_one_letter_code
_entity_poly.pdbx_strand_id
1 'polypeptide(L)'
;HGELWNVHEMLDAVCKKHNAASIISAGWDPGTDSVIRTLMMAMAPKGITYTNFGPGMSMGHSVVAHSKAGVKNALSMTIPTGTGVHRRMVYVELEDGAKLEDVTAAIKADSYFSHDETHVMAVESVDALQDMGHGVLIERKGVSGKTQNQLIEFRMHINNPALTAQVLVSCARAVVKQKPGCYALPEIAPMDLLAGDKETLIKSLV
;
A
#
# COMPACT_ATOMS: atom_id res chain seq x y z
N HIS A 1 -1.68 -7.86 -8.45
CA HIS A 1 -3.02 -7.25 -8.64
C HIS A 1 -3.96 -8.09 -9.50
N GLY A 2 -3.45 -8.92 -10.45
CA GLY A 2 -4.29 -9.71 -11.36
C GLY A 2 -5.19 -10.77 -10.71
N GLU A 3 -4.82 -11.24 -9.51
CA GLU A 3 -5.58 -12.27 -8.79
C GLU A 3 -6.54 -11.71 -7.74
N LEU A 4 -6.52 -10.40 -7.48
CA LEU A 4 -7.31 -9.80 -6.41
C LEU A 4 -8.82 -10.07 -6.58
N TRP A 5 -9.30 -10.00 -7.82
CA TRP A 5 -10.73 -10.23 -8.12
C TRP A 5 -11.12 -11.69 -7.89
N ASN A 6 -10.28 -12.65 -8.29
CA ASN A 6 -10.52 -14.08 -8.05
C ASN A 6 -10.57 -14.37 -6.54
N VAL A 7 -9.68 -13.78 -5.75
CA VAL A 7 -9.69 -13.89 -4.29
C VAL A 7 -10.95 -13.27 -3.70
N HIS A 8 -11.39 -12.11 -4.22
CA HIS A 8 -12.63 -11.45 -3.81
C HIS A 8 -13.84 -12.37 -4.02
N GLU A 9 -14.01 -12.92 -5.22
CA GLU A 9 -15.13 -13.82 -5.56
C GLU A 9 -15.14 -15.08 -4.70
N MET A 10 -13.96 -15.69 -4.48
CA MET A 10 -13.84 -16.88 -3.63
C MET A 10 -14.24 -16.57 -2.18
N LEU A 11 -13.76 -15.48 -1.62
CA LEU A 11 -14.09 -15.07 -0.25
C LEU A 11 -15.54 -14.66 -0.13
N ASP A 12 -16.10 -13.98 -1.13
CA ASP A 12 -17.50 -13.58 -1.15
C ASP A 12 -18.45 -14.79 -1.09
N ALA A 13 -18.16 -15.81 -1.89
CA ALA A 13 -18.94 -17.07 -1.88
C ALA A 13 -18.87 -17.77 -0.52
N VAL A 14 -17.68 -17.84 0.09
CA VAL A 14 -17.49 -18.44 1.43
C VAL A 14 -18.21 -17.61 2.50
N CYS A 15 -18.07 -16.29 2.48
CA CYS A 15 -18.71 -15.41 3.44
C CYS A 15 -20.25 -15.50 3.37
N LYS A 16 -20.82 -15.50 2.19
CA LYS A 16 -22.28 -15.68 2.00
C LYS A 16 -22.76 -17.03 2.49
N LYS A 17 -22.02 -18.10 2.19
CA LYS A 17 -22.35 -19.48 2.66
C LYS A 17 -22.37 -19.60 4.17
N HIS A 18 -21.48 -18.90 4.87
CA HIS A 18 -21.31 -19.00 6.32
C HIS A 18 -21.88 -17.81 7.10
N ASN A 19 -22.69 -16.97 6.47
CA ASN A 19 -23.29 -15.76 7.07
C ASN A 19 -22.24 -14.86 7.74
N ALA A 20 -21.10 -14.68 7.09
CA ALA A 20 -19.96 -13.89 7.56
C ALA A 20 -19.67 -12.73 6.60
N ALA A 21 -18.92 -11.75 7.05
CA ALA A 21 -18.40 -10.67 6.21
C ALA A 21 -16.88 -10.56 6.32
N SER A 22 -16.23 -10.15 5.23
CA SER A 22 -14.80 -9.89 5.20
C SER A 22 -14.49 -8.58 4.48
N ILE A 23 -13.40 -7.93 4.86
CA ILE A 23 -12.85 -6.76 4.17
C ILE A 23 -11.45 -7.12 3.72
N ILE A 24 -11.19 -7.03 2.42
CA ILE A 24 -9.86 -7.16 1.83
C ILE A 24 -9.28 -5.79 1.50
N SER A 25 -7.98 -5.74 1.18
CA SER A 25 -7.26 -4.48 0.99
C SER A 25 -7.37 -3.58 2.22
N ALA A 26 -7.28 -4.17 3.40
CA ALA A 26 -7.55 -3.55 4.70
C ALA A 26 -6.31 -2.86 5.31
N GLY A 27 -5.42 -2.36 4.49
CA GLY A 27 -4.23 -1.60 4.88
C GLY A 27 -4.29 -0.14 4.42
N TRP A 28 -3.14 0.52 4.40
CA TRP A 28 -3.08 1.85 3.81
C TRP A 28 -2.82 1.77 2.29
N ASP A 29 -2.02 0.80 1.82
CA ASP A 29 -1.78 0.48 0.41
C ASP A 29 -1.59 -1.05 0.23
N PRO A 30 -2.55 -1.71 -0.42
CA PRO A 30 -3.86 -1.22 -0.84
C PRO A 30 -4.81 -1.00 0.33
N GLY A 31 -5.63 0.05 0.24
CA GLY A 31 -6.67 0.32 1.22
C GLY A 31 -7.09 1.77 1.29
N THR A 32 -6.63 2.53 2.30
CA THR A 32 -7.05 3.93 2.46
C THR A 32 -6.62 4.82 1.29
N ASP A 33 -5.47 4.59 0.69
CA ASP A 33 -5.05 5.28 -0.52
C ASP A 33 -5.95 4.96 -1.73
N SER A 34 -6.50 3.73 -1.78
CA SER A 34 -7.48 3.34 -2.81
C SER A 34 -8.82 4.07 -2.61
N VAL A 35 -9.23 4.31 -1.36
CA VAL A 35 -10.40 5.16 -1.05
C VAL A 35 -10.15 6.59 -1.53
N ILE A 36 -8.97 7.15 -1.28
CA ILE A 36 -8.60 8.50 -1.75
C ILE A 36 -8.63 8.56 -3.29
N ARG A 37 -8.06 7.57 -3.98
CA ARG A 37 -8.12 7.51 -5.45
C ARG A 37 -9.57 7.46 -5.94
N THR A 38 -10.46 6.72 -5.28
CA THR A 38 -11.88 6.66 -5.63
C THR A 38 -12.53 8.04 -5.54
N LEU A 39 -12.30 8.78 -4.46
CA LEU A 39 -12.81 10.14 -4.28
C LEU A 39 -12.25 11.10 -5.35
N MET A 40 -10.95 11.05 -5.62
CA MET A 40 -10.32 11.85 -6.68
C MET A 40 -10.92 11.56 -8.05
N MET A 41 -11.17 10.29 -8.36
CA MET A 41 -11.80 9.88 -9.62
C MET A 41 -13.26 10.34 -9.70
N ALA A 42 -13.99 10.34 -8.59
CA ALA A 42 -15.34 10.88 -8.55
C ALA A 42 -15.39 12.40 -8.81
N MET A 43 -14.41 13.13 -8.27
CA MET A 43 -14.30 14.59 -8.47
C MET A 43 -13.84 14.97 -9.87
N ALA A 44 -12.93 14.21 -10.47
CA ALA A 44 -12.41 14.42 -11.83
C ALA A 44 -12.43 13.10 -12.61
N PRO A 45 -13.60 12.69 -13.18
CA PRO A 45 -13.78 11.36 -13.78
C PRO A 45 -12.87 11.07 -14.97
N LYS A 46 -12.53 12.09 -15.76
CA LYS A 46 -11.59 11.98 -16.88
C LYS A 46 -10.23 12.51 -16.44
N GLY A 47 -9.16 11.77 -16.72
CA GLY A 47 -7.81 12.22 -16.40
C GLY A 47 -6.87 11.09 -16.00
N ILE A 48 -5.71 11.46 -15.48
CA ILE A 48 -4.63 10.57 -15.10
C ILE A 48 -4.39 10.68 -13.60
N THR A 49 -4.14 9.55 -12.96
CA THR A 49 -3.70 9.50 -11.57
C THR A 49 -2.27 8.98 -11.53
N TYR A 50 -1.38 9.74 -10.93
CA TYR A 50 -0.03 9.31 -10.57
C TYR A 50 0.00 8.94 -9.09
N THR A 51 0.67 7.84 -8.76
CA THR A 51 0.91 7.43 -7.38
C THR A 51 2.41 7.28 -7.18
N ASN A 52 2.98 8.17 -6.40
CA ASN A 52 4.41 8.22 -6.10
C ASN A 52 4.59 7.75 -4.65
N PHE A 53 4.96 6.48 -4.47
CA PHE A 53 5.24 5.92 -3.17
C PHE A 53 6.63 6.31 -2.67
N GLY A 54 6.75 6.55 -1.38
CA GLY A 54 8.02 6.91 -0.73
C GLY A 54 8.23 8.43 -0.57
N PRO A 55 9.47 8.85 -0.25
CA PRO A 55 10.57 7.95 0.12
C PRO A 55 10.27 7.19 1.41
N GLY A 56 10.76 5.96 1.51
CA GLY A 56 10.64 5.20 2.74
C GLY A 56 10.75 3.69 2.59
N MET A 57 10.78 3.01 3.73
CA MET A 57 10.95 1.58 3.81
C MET A 57 9.72 0.82 3.29
N SER A 58 9.93 -0.07 2.33
CA SER A 58 8.92 -1.02 1.86
C SER A 58 9.05 -2.34 2.59
N MET A 59 8.09 -2.66 3.46
CA MET A 59 8.11 -3.88 4.26
C MET A 59 8.08 -5.14 3.39
N GLY A 60 7.19 -5.22 2.40
CA GLY A 60 7.09 -6.38 1.51
C GLY A 60 8.38 -6.65 0.74
N HIS A 61 8.97 -5.62 0.14
CA HIS A 61 10.25 -5.75 -0.57
C HIS A 61 11.40 -6.12 0.37
N SER A 62 11.42 -5.60 1.59
CA SER A 62 12.44 -5.96 2.60
C SER A 62 12.36 -7.43 2.98
N VAL A 63 11.15 -7.96 3.20
CA VAL A 63 10.93 -9.39 3.51
C VAL A 63 11.37 -10.28 2.33
N VAL A 64 11.03 -9.91 1.10
CA VAL A 64 11.44 -10.66 -0.09
C VAL A 64 12.96 -10.62 -0.27
N ALA A 65 13.60 -9.47 -0.10
CA ALA A 65 15.06 -9.37 -0.17
C ALA A 65 15.75 -10.21 0.91
N HIS A 66 15.26 -10.16 2.15
CA HIS A 66 15.76 -10.97 3.27
C HIS A 66 15.64 -12.48 3.01
N SER A 67 14.62 -12.93 2.28
CA SER A 67 14.42 -14.36 1.98
C SER A 67 15.41 -14.94 0.97
N LYS A 68 16.30 -14.14 0.37
CA LYS A 68 17.26 -14.62 -0.63
C LYS A 68 18.45 -15.28 0.04
N ALA A 69 18.95 -16.37 -0.60
CA ALA A 69 20.15 -17.07 -0.12
C ALA A 69 21.34 -16.12 -0.05
N GLY A 70 22.09 -16.21 1.03
CA GLY A 70 23.27 -15.35 1.30
C GLY A 70 22.94 -13.99 1.93
N VAL A 71 21.66 -13.73 2.26
CA VAL A 71 21.22 -12.51 2.93
C VAL A 71 20.91 -12.79 4.39
N LYS A 72 21.70 -12.19 5.28
CA LYS A 72 21.50 -12.25 6.74
C LYS A 72 20.40 -11.29 7.20
N ASN A 73 20.33 -10.08 6.62
CA ASN A 73 19.30 -9.09 6.88
C ASN A 73 19.15 -8.16 5.67
N ALA A 74 17.97 -7.55 5.47
CA ALA A 74 17.73 -6.66 4.34
C ALA A 74 16.75 -5.55 4.65
N LEU A 75 16.97 -4.40 4.01
CA LEU A 75 16.10 -3.23 4.01
C LEU A 75 15.92 -2.75 2.57
N SER A 76 14.69 -2.61 2.11
CA SER A 76 14.39 -2.01 0.81
C SER A 76 13.69 -0.67 0.97
N MET A 77 14.32 0.37 0.41
CA MET A 77 13.76 1.72 0.35
C MET A 77 13.11 1.95 -1.01
N THR A 78 11.90 2.49 -1.00
CA THR A 78 11.19 2.97 -2.18
C THR A 78 11.49 4.45 -2.38
N ILE A 79 12.08 4.82 -3.50
CA ILE A 79 12.37 6.20 -3.87
C ILE A 79 11.52 6.56 -5.08
N PRO A 80 10.57 7.51 -4.98
CA PRO A 80 9.81 7.95 -6.13
C PRO A 80 10.70 8.75 -7.08
N THR A 81 10.57 8.47 -8.38
CA THR A 81 11.25 9.23 -9.44
C THR A 81 10.28 10.11 -10.23
N GLY A 82 9.02 10.15 -9.79
CA GLY A 82 7.92 10.92 -10.38
C GLY A 82 7.04 10.09 -11.30
N THR A 83 5.83 10.58 -11.55
CA THR A 83 4.84 9.97 -12.48
C THR A 83 4.52 8.48 -12.23
N GLY A 84 4.61 8.03 -10.96
CA GLY A 84 4.33 6.64 -10.59
C GLY A 84 5.50 5.68 -10.83
N VAL A 85 6.67 6.17 -11.18
CA VAL A 85 7.90 5.39 -11.35
C VAL A 85 8.71 5.42 -10.07
N HIS A 86 9.33 4.28 -9.72
CA HIS A 86 10.06 4.11 -8.48
C HIS A 86 11.43 3.48 -8.72
N ARG A 87 12.37 3.81 -7.83
CA ARG A 87 13.66 3.15 -7.70
C ARG A 87 13.68 2.40 -6.38
N ARG A 88 14.26 1.20 -6.36
CA ARG A 88 14.49 0.40 -5.16
C ARG A 88 15.95 0.51 -4.75
N MET A 89 16.19 1.00 -3.54
CA MET A 89 17.50 0.97 -2.90
C MET A 89 17.46 -0.13 -1.86
N VAL A 90 18.16 -1.23 -2.12
CA VAL A 90 18.15 -2.42 -1.25
C VAL A 90 19.49 -2.52 -0.54
N TYR A 91 19.45 -2.46 0.77
CA TYR A 91 20.61 -2.63 1.65
C TYR A 91 20.57 -4.04 2.21
N VAL A 92 21.69 -4.76 2.13
CA VAL A 92 21.78 -6.15 2.58
C VAL A 92 22.97 -6.36 3.51
N GLU A 93 22.77 -7.03 4.63
CA GLU A 93 23.83 -7.70 5.37
C GLU A 93 24.05 -9.06 4.72
N LEU A 94 25.26 -9.35 4.33
CA LEU A 94 25.60 -10.64 3.73
C LEU A 94 25.91 -11.68 4.80
N GLU A 95 25.55 -12.94 4.53
CA GLU A 95 26.05 -14.09 5.27
C GLU A 95 27.53 -14.31 4.99
N ASP A 96 28.24 -15.01 5.88
CA ASP A 96 29.66 -15.31 5.73
C ASP A 96 29.90 -16.10 4.42
N GLY A 97 30.79 -15.56 3.58
CA GLY A 97 31.16 -16.14 2.30
C GLY A 97 30.18 -15.86 1.16
N ALA A 98 29.07 -15.20 1.40
CA ALA A 98 28.15 -14.79 0.33
C ALA A 98 28.74 -13.67 -0.53
N LYS A 99 28.44 -13.68 -1.82
CA LYS A 99 28.89 -12.67 -2.79
C LYS A 99 27.75 -11.72 -3.13
N LEU A 100 28.02 -10.42 -3.10
CA LEU A 100 27.05 -9.40 -3.42
C LEU A 100 26.47 -9.55 -4.83
N GLU A 101 27.27 -9.99 -5.77
CA GLU A 101 26.85 -10.20 -7.17
C GLU A 101 25.74 -11.25 -7.28
N ASP A 102 25.90 -12.39 -6.58
CA ASP A 102 24.93 -13.49 -6.59
C ASP A 102 23.61 -13.07 -5.92
N VAL A 103 23.72 -12.40 -4.77
CA VAL A 103 22.57 -11.83 -4.04
C VAL A 103 21.85 -10.77 -4.89
N THR A 104 22.59 -9.88 -5.54
CA THR A 104 22.04 -8.86 -6.43
C THR A 104 21.28 -9.49 -7.57
N ALA A 105 21.82 -10.52 -8.22
CA ALA A 105 21.16 -11.22 -9.28
C ALA A 105 19.85 -11.88 -8.82
N ALA A 106 19.87 -12.55 -7.66
CA ALA A 106 18.70 -13.20 -7.07
C ALA A 106 17.59 -12.21 -6.69
N ILE A 107 17.94 -11.04 -6.15
CA ILE A 107 16.98 -9.99 -5.81
C ILE A 107 16.34 -9.43 -7.09
N LYS A 108 17.16 -9.04 -8.09
CA LYS A 108 16.65 -8.43 -9.33
C LYS A 108 15.81 -9.37 -10.19
N ALA A 109 16.00 -10.68 -10.07
CA ALA A 109 15.20 -11.68 -10.77
C ALA A 109 13.82 -11.91 -10.17
N ASP A 110 13.58 -11.47 -8.93
CA ASP A 110 12.28 -11.63 -8.26
C ASP A 110 11.24 -10.67 -8.83
N SER A 111 9.98 -11.13 -8.92
CA SER A 111 8.86 -10.36 -9.46
C SER A 111 8.59 -9.06 -8.70
N TYR A 112 8.97 -8.98 -7.42
CA TYR A 112 8.87 -7.76 -6.61
C TYR A 112 9.82 -6.65 -7.07
N PHE A 113 10.92 -7.01 -7.75
CA PHE A 113 11.97 -6.07 -8.13
C PHE A 113 12.17 -5.95 -9.64
N SER A 114 11.69 -6.92 -10.43
CA SER A 114 11.97 -7.03 -11.86
C SER A 114 11.43 -5.88 -12.71
N HIS A 115 10.46 -5.12 -12.20
CA HIS A 115 9.83 -4.01 -12.91
C HIS A 115 10.34 -2.63 -12.48
N ASP A 116 11.15 -2.56 -11.41
CA ASP A 116 11.70 -1.32 -10.88
C ASP A 116 13.22 -1.25 -11.08
N GLU A 117 13.75 -0.04 -11.27
CA GLU A 117 15.18 0.20 -11.19
C GLU A 117 15.67 -0.16 -9.78
N THR A 118 16.46 -1.24 -9.67
CA THR A 118 16.88 -1.80 -8.38
C THR A 118 18.38 -1.74 -8.22
N HIS A 119 18.83 -1.12 -7.14
CA HIS A 119 20.24 -1.05 -6.70
C HIS A 119 20.37 -1.82 -5.38
N VAL A 120 21.34 -2.73 -5.32
CA VAL A 120 21.64 -3.54 -4.13
C VAL A 120 23.01 -3.16 -3.60
N MET A 121 23.10 -2.87 -2.31
CA MET A 121 24.32 -2.46 -1.63
C MET A 121 24.53 -3.27 -0.37
N ALA A 122 25.75 -3.80 -0.18
CA ALA A 122 26.13 -4.43 1.08
C ALA A 122 26.38 -3.37 2.16
N VAL A 123 25.92 -3.65 3.38
CA VAL A 123 26.12 -2.82 4.57
C VAL A 123 26.53 -3.69 5.75
N GLU A 124 27.19 -3.08 6.73
CA GLU A 124 27.60 -3.78 7.97
C GLU A 124 26.39 -4.06 8.88
N SER A 125 25.41 -3.15 8.91
CA SER A 125 24.20 -3.28 9.72
C SER A 125 23.00 -2.62 9.05
N VAL A 126 21.97 -3.40 8.80
CA VAL A 126 20.65 -2.92 8.33
C VAL A 126 19.93 -2.20 9.46
N ASP A 127 20.10 -2.65 10.71
CA ASP A 127 19.45 -2.04 11.87
C ASP A 127 19.88 -0.58 12.08
N ALA A 128 21.12 -0.24 11.69
CA ALA A 128 21.60 1.13 11.73
C ALA A 128 20.91 2.06 10.70
N LEU A 129 20.28 1.48 9.69
CA LEU A 129 19.58 2.20 8.62
C LEU A 129 18.05 2.15 8.77
N GLN A 130 17.53 1.46 9.78
CA GLN A 130 16.11 1.17 9.91
C GLN A 130 15.30 2.45 10.06
N ASP A 131 14.39 2.65 9.10
CA ASP A 131 13.41 3.72 9.10
C ASP A 131 12.04 3.13 8.78
N MET A 132 11.10 3.25 9.72
CA MET A 132 9.71 2.83 9.53
C MET A 132 8.87 3.88 8.80
N GLY A 133 9.48 5.01 8.42
CA GLY A 133 8.86 6.06 7.65
C GLY A 133 8.54 5.58 6.24
N HIS A 134 7.40 5.99 5.76
CA HIS A 134 6.96 5.83 4.38
C HIS A 134 6.03 6.98 4.01
N GLY A 135 5.54 6.99 2.77
CA GLY A 135 4.57 7.96 2.34
C GLY A 135 4.07 7.71 0.94
N VAL A 136 3.15 8.55 0.55
CA VAL A 136 2.63 8.58 -0.83
C VAL A 136 2.25 9.99 -1.21
N LEU A 137 2.52 10.35 -2.45
CA LEU A 137 1.91 11.49 -3.14
C LEU A 137 1.02 10.93 -4.25
N ILE A 138 -0.29 11.15 -4.13
CA ILE A 138 -1.27 10.81 -5.15
C ILE A 138 -1.68 12.11 -5.83
N GLU A 139 -1.52 12.17 -7.13
CA GLU A 139 -1.85 13.33 -7.95
C GLU A 139 -2.87 12.91 -9.01
N ARG A 140 -4.03 13.58 -9.03
CA ARG A 140 -5.00 13.42 -10.09
C ARG A 140 -5.13 14.70 -10.89
N LYS A 141 -4.74 14.65 -12.14
CA LYS A 141 -4.94 15.71 -13.11
C LYS A 141 -6.06 15.33 -14.07
N GLY A 142 -7.10 16.15 -14.15
CA GLY A 142 -8.25 15.75 -14.93
C GLY A 142 -9.29 16.84 -15.20
N VAL A 143 -10.51 16.36 -15.46
CA VAL A 143 -11.64 17.16 -15.92
C VAL A 143 -12.85 16.87 -15.04
N SER A 144 -13.46 17.94 -14.50
CA SER A 144 -14.75 17.89 -13.79
C SER A 144 -15.81 18.48 -14.73
N GLY A 145 -16.76 17.64 -15.13
CA GLY A 145 -17.76 18.01 -16.14
C GLY A 145 -17.10 18.30 -17.50
N LYS A 146 -17.07 19.58 -17.89
CA LYS A 146 -16.37 20.09 -19.08
C LYS A 146 -15.14 20.93 -18.74
N THR A 147 -14.92 21.22 -17.45
CA THR A 147 -13.83 22.08 -16.97
C THR A 147 -12.55 21.28 -16.81
N GLN A 148 -11.55 21.67 -17.58
CA GLN A 148 -10.21 21.08 -17.56
C GLN A 148 -9.35 21.65 -16.43
N ASN A 149 -8.12 21.13 -16.31
CA ASN A 149 -7.08 21.62 -15.38
C ASN A 149 -7.41 21.45 -13.88
N GLN A 150 -8.25 20.50 -13.53
CA GLN A 150 -8.36 20.09 -12.14
C GLN A 150 -7.07 19.36 -11.74
N LEU A 151 -6.45 19.82 -10.66
CA LEU A 151 -5.33 19.14 -10.02
C LEU A 151 -5.71 18.88 -8.55
N ILE A 152 -5.76 17.62 -8.19
CA ILE A 152 -6.10 17.18 -6.84
C ILE A 152 -4.89 16.39 -6.33
N GLU A 153 -4.39 16.78 -5.17
CA GLU A 153 -3.23 16.16 -4.56
C GLU A 153 -3.60 15.63 -3.16
N PHE A 154 -3.08 14.46 -2.83
CA PHE A 154 -3.10 13.91 -1.50
C PHE A 154 -1.68 13.46 -1.14
N ARG A 155 -1.16 13.98 -0.05
CA ARG A 155 0.16 13.61 0.45
C ARG A 155 0.06 13.05 1.86
N MET A 156 0.80 11.98 2.09
CA MET A 156 0.85 11.30 3.38
C MET A 156 2.30 10.94 3.73
N HIS A 157 2.68 11.20 4.98
CA HIS A 157 3.91 10.68 5.59
C HIS A 157 3.52 9.91 6.84
N ILE A 158 4.00 8.68 6.97
CA ILE A 158 3.51 7.73 7.96
C ILE A 158 4.63 6.92 8.59
N ASN A 159 4.35 6.40 9.77
CA ASN A 159 4.98 5.18 10.26
C ASN A 159 4.20 4.00 9.67
N ASN A 160 4.84 3.23 8.80
CA ASN A 160 4.17 2.21 7.97
C ASN A 160 3.43 1.15 8.80
N PRO A 161 4.06 0.44 9.76
CA PRO A 161 3.35 -0.58 10.54
C PRO A 161 2.25 0.01 11.41
N ALA A 162 2.44 1.18 12.00
CA ALA A 162 1.45 1.81 12.88
C ALA A 162 0.16 2.19 12.12
N LEU A 163 0.30 2.79 10.93
CA LEU A 163 -0.88 3.13 10.12
C LEU A 163 -1.62 1.88 9.64
N THR A 164 -0.89 0.86 9.17
CA THR A 164 -1.49 -0.42 8.75
C THR A 164 -2.30 -1.04 9.88
N ALA A 165 -1.74 -1.11 11.08
CA ALA A 165 -2.44 -1.64 12.25
C ALA A 165 -3.71 -0.83 12.60
N GLN A 166 -3.62 0.50 12.54
CA GLN A 166 -4.78 1.37 12.81
C GLN A 166 -5.89 1.18 11.76
N VAL A 167 -5.55 1.03 10.48
CA VAL A 167 -6.52 0.75 9.42
C VAL A 167 -7.20 -0.60 9.64
N LEU A 168 -6.44 -1.64 10.01
CA LEU A 168 -7.01 -2.95 10.35
C LEU A 168 -8.03 -2.85 11.49
N VAL A 169 -7.73 -2.10 12.55
CA VAL A 169 -8.68 -1.86 13.65
C VAL A 169 -9.94 -1.13 13.16
N SER A 170 -9.80 -0.18 12.25
CA SER A 170 -10.93 0.53 11.66
C SER A 170 -11.78 -0.39 10.77
N CYS A 171 -11.14 -1.26 9.99
CA CYS A 171 -11.82 -2.29 9.21
C CYS A 171 -12.56 -3.30 10.09
N ALA A 172 -11.99 -3.67 11.25
CA ALA A 172 -12.64 -4.54 12.22
C ALA A 172 -13.94 -3.92 12.79
N ARG A 173 -14.00 -2.58 12.94
CA ARG A 173 -15.25 -1.89 13.31
C ARG A 173 -16.26 -1.89 12.16
N ALA A 174 -15.79 -1.73 10.93
CA ALA A 174 -16.64 -1.64 9.76
C ALA A 174 -17.24 -2.99 9.37
N VAL A 175 -16.47 -4.08 9.43
CA VAL A 175 -16.89 -5.40 8.94
C VAL A 175 -18.12 -5.94 9.65
N VAL A 176 -18.27 -5.68 10.95
CA VAL A 176 -19.43 -6.13 11.75
C VAL A 176 -20.73 -5.43 11.38
N LYS A 177 -20.67 -4.34 10.61
CA LYS A 177 -21.82 -3.59 10.10
C LYS A 177 -22.22 -4.03 8.70
N GLN A 178 -21.42 -4.87 8.04
CA GLN A 178 -21.66 -5.30 6.67
C GLN A 178 -22.57 -6.53 6.61
N LYS A 179 -23.32 -6.67 5.51
CA LYS A 179 -24.03 -7.91 5.19
C LYS A 179 -23.03 -9.01 4.84
N PRO A 180 -23.47 -10.29 4.88
CA PRO A 180 -22.61 -11.38 4.44
C PRO A 180 -22.07 -11.17 3.02
N GLY A 181 -20.74 -11.24 2.88
CA GLY A 181 -20.01 -11.02 1.63
C GLY A 181 -18.57 -10.61 1.84
N CYS A 182 -17.86 -10.43 0.74
CA CYS A 182 -16.50 -9.87 0.72
C CYS A 182 -16.51 -8.48 0.12
N TYR A 183 -15.77 -7.56 0.73
CA TYR A 183 -15.70 -6.16 0.33
C TYR A 183 -14.24 -5.73 0.19
N ALA A 184 -13.89 -4.98 -0.84
CA ALA A 184 -12.66 -4.21 -0.83
C ALA A 184 -12.87 -2.92 -0.01
N LEU A 185 -11.84 -2.40 0.64
CA LEU A 185 -11.98 -1.21 1.49
C LEU A 185 -12.66 0.00 0.81
N PRO A 186 -12.45 0.27 -0.50
CA PRO A 186 -13.17 1.35 -1.19
C PRO A 186 -14.70 1.18 -1.27
N GLU A 187 -15.22 -0.04 -1.06
CA GLU A 187 -16.67 -0.30 -1.05
C GLU A 187 -17.32 0.00 0.31
N ILE A 188 -16.50 0.19 1.34
CA ILE A 188 -16.97 0.46 2.71
C ILE A 188 -17.31 1.94 2.87
N ALA A 189 -18.47 2.24 3.45
CA ALA A 189 -18.81 3.61 3.78
C ALA A 189 -17.77 4.19 4.77
N PRO A 190 -17.14 5.35 4.47
CA PRO A 190 -16.09 5.91 5.33
C PRO A 190 -16.53 6.09 6.79
N MET A 191 -17.79 6.38 7.02
CA MET A 191 -18.37 6.52 8.37
C MET A 191 -18.31 5.22 9.19
N ASP A 192 -18.33 4.06 8.54
CA ASP A 192 -18.27 2.77 9.23
C ASP A 192 -16.89 2.49 9.84
N LEU A 193 -15.85 3.09 9.30
CA LEU A 193 -14.47 2.98 9.78
C LEU A 193 -14.25 3.75 11.11
N LEU A 194 -15.11 4.74 11.40
CA LEU A 194 -14.94 5.63 12.54
C LEU A 194 -15.56 5.04 13.82
N ALA A 195 -14.93 5.37 14.95
CA ALA A 195 -15.48 5.12 16.28
C ALA A 195 -16.35 6.29 16.72
N GLY A 196 -17.48 6.03 17.37
CA GLY A 196 -18.39 7.05 17.88
C GLY A 196 -19.79 6.95 17.28
N ASP A 197 -20.69 7.77 17.82
CA ASP A 197 -22.06 7.84 17.31
C ASP A 197 -22.14 8.71 16.03
N LYS A 198 -23.10 8.38 15.19
CA LYS A 198 -23.25 9.00 13.86
C LYS A 198 -23.50 10.52 13.95
N GLU A 199 -24.28 10.98 14.92
CA GLU A 199 -24.64 12.40 15.01
C GLU A 199 -23.43 13.25 15.35
N THR A 200 -22.65 12.83 16.36
CA THR A 200 -21.42 13.51 16.78
C THR A 200 -20.40 13.54 15.64
N LEU A 201 -20.22 12.40 14.94
CA LEU A 201 -19.29 12.32 13.82
C LEU A 201 -19.68 13.26 12.68
N ILE A 202 -20.97 13.27 12.28
CA ILE A 202 -21.42 14.18 11.22
C ILE A 202 -21.21 15.64 11.62
N LYS A 203 -21.58 16.02 12.85
CA LYS A 203 -21.36 17.39 13.33
C LYS A 203 -19.88 17.82 13.35
N SER A 204 -18.96 16.87 13.49
CA SER A 204 -17.52 17.17 13.48
C SER A 204 -16.90 17.21 12.07
N LEU A 205 -17.57 16.62 11.09
CA LEU A 205 -17.05 16.49 9.72
C LEU A 205 -17.68 17.50 8.75
N VAL A 206 -18.84 18.01 9.06
CA VAL A 206 -19.64 18.94 8.26
C VAL A 206 -20.01 20.17 9.06
#